data_6545c7126c1abdee0af6114b3fae5721
#
_entry.id   6545c7126c1abdee0af6114b3fae5721
#
_cell.length_a   1.000
_cell.length_b   1.000
_cell.length_c   1.000
_cell.angle_alpha   90.00
_cell.angle_beta   90.00
_cell.angle_gamma   90.00
#
_symmetry.space_group_name_H-M   'P 1'
#
loop_
_entity.id
_entity.type
_entity.pdbx_description
1 polymer ?
#
loop_
_entity_poly.entity_id
_entity_poly.type
_entity_poly.pdbx_seq_one_letter_code
_entity_poly.pdbx_strand_id
1 'polypeptide(L)'
;MNSHHACQTLQVSRSGFYAYLKRRPSSRHVENEALKEMIKAIFYEHKERYGSVRITQELCRRGIHVNYKRVGRLLHQLGLYAKGSRYQYKYYNRRRSSLTRPNLVNQCFQATGKNKLWLGDLTYIPTQEGILYVSVFIDVYSRKIVGWAMGRRMQDKLVTEAFNQAYNREKPKEGVIVHTDQGSQYTGAQFQDLLRRKKCKSSMNRKGNPYDNALMESFYKTLKRELVKDAHFATIKQVY
;
A
#
# COMPACT_ATOMS: atom_id res chain seq x y z
N MET A 1 -29.05 -0.50 47.17
CA MET A 1 -29.68 0.67 46.54
C MET A 1 -31.02 0.21 45.95
N ASN A 2 -32.13 0.80 46.35
CA ASN A 2 -33.47 0.31 45.94
C ASN A 2 -33.73 0.74 44.48
N SER A 3 -34.05 -0.20 43.56
CA SER A 3 -34.30 0.04 42.15
C SER A 3 -35.39 1.13 41.89
N HIS A 4 -36.30 1.31 42.84
CA HIS A 4 -37.30 2.36 42.78
C HIS A 4 -36.68 3.77 42.83
N HIS A 5 -35.77 3.97 43.78
CA HIS A 5 -35.11 5.27 44.01
C HIS A 5 -34.18 5.61 42.79
N ALA A 6 -33.45 4.60 42.28
CA ALA A 6 -32.61 4.76 41.09
C ALA A 6 -33.43 5.16 39.83
N CYS A 7 -34.59 4.53 39.64
CA CYS A 7 -35.46 4.90 38.49
C CYS A 7 -36.04 6.31 38.63
N GLN A 8 -36.39 6.77 39.82
CA GLN A 8 -36.83 8.14 40.02
C GLN A 8 -35.70 9.15 39.78
N THR A 9 -34.53 8.92 40.32
CA THR A 9 -33.35 9.80 40.15
C THR A 9 -32.97 9.94 38.67
N LEU A 10 -33.01 8.84 37.92
CA LEU A 10 -32.67 8.80 36.48
C LEU A 10 -33.83 9.13 35.57
N GLN A 11 -35.04 9.48 36.09
CA GLN A 11 -36.24 9.79 35.37
C GLN A 11 -36.65 8.74 34.31
N VAL A 12 -36.44 7.45 34.62
CA VAL A 12 -36.80 6.32 33.76
C VAL A 12 -37.97 5.53 34.36
N SER A 13 -38.87 5.00 33.52
CA SER A 13 -39.96 4.16 34.02
C SER A 13 -39.46 2.83 34.55
N ARG A 14 -40.02 2.35 35.66
CA ARG A 14 -39.64 1.04 36.23
C ARG A 14 -39.85 -0.12 35.22
N SER A 15 -40.97 -0.06 34.50
CA SER A 15 -41.25 -1.06 33.45
C SER A 15 -40.17 -1.06 32.34
N GLY A 16 -39.72 0.12 31.91
CA GLY A 16 -38.67 0.30 30.94
C GLY A 16 -37.32 -0.24 31.46
N PHE A 17 -37.02 0.03 32.75
CA PHE A 17 -35.81 -0.51 33.36
C PHE A 17 -35.79 -2.04 33.41
N TYR A 18 -36.86 -2.67 33.88
CA TYR A 18 -36.93 -4.14 33.90
C TYR A 18 -37.05 -4.77 32.54
N ALA A 19 -37.70 -4.12 31.54
CA ALA A 19 -37.69 -4.53 30.16
C ALA A 19 -36.28 -4.48 29.55
N TYR A 20 -35.50 -3.45 29.90
CA TYR A 20 -34.10 -3.34 29.48
C TYR A 20 -33.25 -4.48 30.07
N LEU A 21 -33.37 -4.79 31.36
CA LEU A 21 -32.63 -5.86 32.01
C LEU A 21 -32.96 -7.26 31.43
N LYS A 22 -34.22 -7.47 31.00
CA LYS A 22 -34.69 -8.74 30.45
C LYS A 22 -34.50 -8.82 28.92
N ARG A 23 -34.04 -7.74 28.29
CA ARG A 23 -33.91 -7.68 26.82
C ARG A 23 -32.82 -8.66 26.34
N ARG A 24 -33.21 -9.60 25.49
CA ARG A 24 -32.26 -10.46 24.80
C ARG A 24 -31.49 -9.65 23.75
N PRO A 25 -30.21 -9.97 23.52
CA PRO A 25 -29.44 -9.37 22.45
C PRO A 25 -30.17 -9.52 21.11
N SER A 26 -30.18 -8.46 20.29
CA SER A 26 -30.75 -8.53 18.94
C SER A 26 -29.90 -9.45 18.06
N SER A 27 -30.52 -10.05 17.04
CA SER A 27 -29.80 -10.87 16.03
C SER A 27 -28.59 -10.13 15.47
N ARG A 28 -28.75 -8.83 15.20
CA ARG A 28 -27.66 -7.98 14.72
C ARG A 28 -26.53 -7.79 15.74
N HIS A 29 -26.84 -7.80 17.02
CA HIS A 29 -25.81 -7.73 18.07
C HIS A 29 -25.01 -9.03 18.10
N VAL A 30 -25.68 -10.18 18.07
CA VAL A 30 -25.03 -11.49 18.03
C VAL A 30 -24.12 -11.63 16.79
N GLU A 31 -24.62 -11.25 15.60
CA GLU A 31 -23.80 -11.21 14.39
C GLU A 31 -22.56 -10.28 14.52
N ASN A 32 -22.74 -9.11 15.15
CA ASN A 32 -21.62 -8.19 15.33
C ASN A 32 -20.55 -8.77 16.26
N GLU A 33 -20.92 -9.48 17.32
CA GLU A 33 -19.96 -10.13 18.20
C GLU A 33 -19.19 -11.23 17.47
N ALA A 34 -19.88 -12.07 16.70
CA ALA A 34 -19.23 -13.06 15.84
C ALA A 34 -18.28 -12.41 14.82
N LEU A 35 -18.71 -11.32 14.17
CA LEU A 35 -17.87 -10.56 13.24
C LEU A 35 -16.66 -9.93 13.93
N LYS A 36 -16.78 -9.45 15.15
CA LYS A 36 -15.65 -8.87 15.91
C LYS A 36 -14.55 -9.88 16.15
N GLU A 37 -14.88 -11.12 16.51
CA GLU A 37 -13.87 -12.17 16.69
C GLU A 37 -13.15 -12.52 15.38
N MET A 38 -13.88 -12.62 14.28
CA MET A 38 -13.27 -12.83 12.96
C MET A 38 -12.39 -11.65 12.52
N ILE A 39 -12.84 -10.42 12.75
CA ILE A 39 -12.07 -9.20 12.45
C ILE A 39 -10.77 -9.18 13.26
N LYS A 40 -10.81 -9.51 14.56
CA LYS A 40 -9.61 -9.62 15.42
C LYS A 40 -8.64 -10.67 14.85
N ALA A 41 -9.14 -11.87 14.53
CA ALA A 41 -8.32 -12.94 14.00
C ALA A 41 -7.59 -12.50 12.72
N ILE A 42 -8.31 -11.94 11.74
CA ILE A 42 -7.73 -11.44 10.50
C ILE A 42 -6.75 -10.29 10.76
N PHE A 43 -7.06 -9.38 11.68
CA PHE A 43 -6.21 -8.24 11.99
C PHE A 43 -4.83 -8.68 12.50
N TYR A 44 -4.79 -9.63 13.44
CA TYR A 44 -3.54 -10.15 14.01
C TYR A 44 -2.81 -11.10 13.06
N GLU A 45 -3.52 -11.97 12.32
CA GLU A 45 -2.96 -12.82 11.27
C GLU A 45 -2.15 -11.98 10.27
N HIS A 46 -2.67 -10.81 9.89
CA HIS A 46 -1.99 -9.88 8.99
C HIS A 46 -1.13 -8.83 9.72
N LYS A 47 -0.65 -9.13 10.95
CA LYS A 47 0.32 -8.33 11.71
C LYS A 47 -0.12 -6.86 11.87
N GLU A 48 -1.42 -6.64 12.11
CA GLU A 48 -2.02 -5.31 12.32
C GLU A 48 -1.94 -4.35 11.10
N ARG A 49 -1.69 -4.88 9.90
CA ARG A 49 -1.51 -4.07 8.68
C ARG A 49 -2.80 -3.80 7.93
N TYR A 50 -3.86 -4.60 8.18
CA TYR A 50 -5.11 -4.53 7.47
C TYR A 50 -6.08 -3.56 8.13
N GLY A 51 -6.55 -2.56 7.36
CA GLY A 51 -7.69 -1.70 7.72
C GLY A 51 -9.01 -2.28 7.21
N SER A 52 -10.10 -1.53 7.43
CA SER A 52 -11.47 -1.98 7.13
C SER A 52 -11.65 -2.54 5.72
N VAL A 53 -11.06 -1.92 4.70
CA VAL A 53 -11.19 -2.35 3.30
C VAL A 53 -10.54 -3.72 3.07
N ARG A 54 -9.28 -3.90 3.50
CA ARG A 54 -8.57 -5.18 3.32
C ARG A 54 -9.20 -6.31 4.15
N ILE A 55 -9.65 -6.01 5.37
CA ILE A 55 -10.37 -6.99 6.21
C ILE A 55 -11.70 -7.40 5.56
N THR A 56 -12.43 -6.45 4.97
CA THR A 56 -13.67 -6.76 4.23
C THR A 56 -13.40 -7.69 3.06
N GLN A 57 -12.34 -7.44 2.30
CA GLN A 57 -11.96 -8.30 1.18
C GLN A 57 -11.61 -9.72 1.65
N GLU A 58 -10.91 -9.84 2.78
CA GLU A 58 -10.54 -11.12 3.35
C GLU A 58 -11.76 -11.88 3.89
N LEU A 59 -12.69 -11.19 4.56
CA LEU A 59 -13.98 -11.76 4.95
C LEU A 59 -14.76 -12.27 3.74
N CYS A 60 -14.79 -11.48 2.66
CA CYS A 60 -15.45 -11.88 1.42
C CYS A 60 -14.82 -13.14 0.81
N ARG A 61 -13.48 -13.29 0.83
CA ARG A 61 -12.77 -14.52 0.40
C ARG A 61 -13.15 -15.73 1.25
N ARG A 62 -13.49 -15.53 2.53
CA ARG A 62 -13.97 -16.56 3.47
C ARG A 62 -15.49 -16.79 3.37
N GLY A 63 -16.16 -16.21 2.37
CA GLY A 63 -17.59 -16.35 2.12
C GLY A 63 -18.50 -15.44 2.95
N ILE A 64 -17.94 -14.45 3.66
CA ILE A 64 -18.69 -13.54 4.53
C ILE A 64 -18.83 -12.17 3.87
N HIS A 65 -20.01 -11.88 3.36
CA HIS A 65 -20.31 -10.61 2.69
C HIS A 65 -20.73 -9.54 3.71
N VAL A 66 -19.90 -8.54 3.90
CA VAL A 66 -20.12 -7.43 4.84
C VAL A 66 -19.66 -6.11 4.24
N ASN A 67 -20.34 -5.04 4.56
CA ASN A 67 -19.95 -3.71 4.10
C ASN A 67 -18.73 -3.19 4.88
N TYR A 68 -17.73 -2.62 4.20
CA TYR A 68 -16.51 -2.09 4.80
C TYR A 68 -16.76 -1.00 5.87
N LYS A 69 -17.88 -0.24 5.76
CA LYS A 69 -18.28 0.75 6.77
C LYS A 69 -18.67 0.05 8.08
N ARG A 70 -19.33 -1.14 8.01
CA ARG A 70 -19.65 -1.95 9.19
C ARG A 70 -18.37 -2.48 9.84
N VAL A 71 -17.45 -3.02 9.04
CA VAL A 71 -16.14 -3.49 9.52
C VAL A 71 -15.34 -2.36 10.17
N GLY A 72 -15.31 -1.17 9.57
CA GLY A 72 -14.63 0.01 10.12
C GLY A 72 -15.18 0.43 11.48
N ARG A 73 -16.50 0.40 11.65
CA ARG A 73 -17.16 0.69 12.94
C ARG A 73 -16.80 -0.35 14.01
N LEU A 74 -16.79 -1.63 13.64
CA LEU A 74 -16.42 -2.70 14.57
C LEU A 74 -14.94 -2.65 14.96
N LEU A 75 -14.03 -2.35 14.02
CA LEU A 75 -12.62 -2.09 14.32
C LEU A 75 -12.46 -0.95 15.33
N HIS A 76 -13.18 0.14 15.15
CA HIS A 76 -13.14 1.28 16.06
C HIS A 76 -13.67 0.90 17.47
N GLN A 77 -14.76 0.12 17.55
CA GLN A 77 -15.29 -0.40 18.83
C GLN A 77 -14.29 -1.32 19.54
N LEU A 78 -13.48 -2.07 18.78
CA LEU A 78 -12.42 -2.94 19.30
C LEU A 78 -11.13 -2.17 19.65
N GLY A 79 -11.05 -0.86 19.35
CA GLY A 79 -9.83 -0.07 19.54
C GLY A 79 -8.69 -0.47 18.57
N LEU A 80 -9.00 -1.18 17.48
CA LEU A 80 -8.00 -1.68 16.54
C LEU A 80 -7.75 -0.68 15.41
N TYR A 81 -6.50 -0.27 15.26
CA TYR A 81 -6.05 0.69 14.24
C TYR A 81 -4.91 0.09 13.43
N ALA A 82 -5.10 0.03 12.12
CA ALA A 82 -4.04 -0.47 11.23
C ALA A 82 -2.77 0.37 11.34
N LYS A 83 -1.60 -0.28 11.31
CA LYS A 83 -0.30 0.39 11.34
C LYS A 83 -0.24 1.49 10.29
N GLY A 84 0.02 2.72 10.72
CA GLY A 84 0.13 3.91 9.87
C GLY A 84 -1.17 4.54 9.38
N SER A 85 -2.32 4.25 10.01
CA SER A 85 -3.59 4.91 9.71
C SER A 85 -3.61 6.42 10.01
N ARG A 86 -2.67 6.93 10.82
CA ARG A 86 -2.55 8.35 11.19
C ARG A 86 -1.44 9.04 10.38
N TYR A 87 -1.68 9.33 9.10
CA TYR A 87 -0.73 10.08 8.28
C TYR A 87 -1.29 11.42 7.82
N GLN A 88 -0.55 12.52 8.09
CA GLN A 88 -0.88 13.86 7.58
C GLN A 88 -0.14 14.12 6.25
N TYR A 89 -0.89 14.61 5.26
CA TYR A 89 -0.37 14.97 3.95
C TYR A 89 0.38 16.31 4.02
N LYS A 90 1.63 16.37 3.50
CA LYS A 90 2.35 17.64 3.32
C LYS A 90 2.22 18.10 1.87
N TYR A 91 1.78 19.33 1.67
CA TYR A 91 1.67 19.97 0.35
C TYR A 91 3.05 20.38 -0.17
N TYR A 92 3.37 20.07 -1.44
CA TYR A 92 4.58 20.50 -2.12
C TYR A 92 4.29 21.58 -3.16
N ASN A 93 5.04 22.71 -3.13
CA ASN A 93 4.97 23.76 -4.15
C ASN A 93 5.70 23.34 -5.43
N ARG A 94 5.01 23.50 -6.57
CA ARG A 94 5.54 23.17 -7.90
C ARG A 94 6.52 24.21 -8.39
N ARG A 95 7.78 23.84 -8.69
CA ARG A 95 8.71 24.62 -9.52
C ARG A 95 8.79 24.00 -10.92
N ARG A 96 8.63 24.81 -11.97
CA ARG A 96 8.82 24.38 -13.36
C ARG A 96 10.29 24.11 -13.65
N SER A 97 10.61 22.98 -14.30
CA SER A 97 11.97 22.67 -14.75
C SER A 97 11.98 22.09 -16.16
N SER A 98 13.08 22.30 -16.88
CA SER A 98 13.29 21.75 -18.23
C SER A 98 13.40 20.22 -18.20
N LEU A 99 12.75 19.55 -19.15
CA LEU A 99 12.77 18.10 -19.29
C LEU A 99 13.98 17.68 -20.11
N THR A 100 14.72 16.70 -19.62
CA THR A 100 15.77 16.00 -20.39
C THR A 100 15.19 14.92 -21.29
N ARG A 101 14.00 14.40 -20.96
CA ARG A 101 13.24 13.43 -21.75
C ARG A 101 11.74 13.64 -21.59
N PRO A 102 10.90 13.24 -22.59
CA PRO A 102 9.47 13.51 -22.54
C PRO A 102 8.81 12.75 -21.38
N ASN A 103 7.87 13.41 -20.70
CA ASN A 103 6.94 12.76 -19.79
C ASN A 103 5.72 12.32 -20.60
N LEU A 104 5.64 11.02 -20.93
CA LEU A 104 4.53 10.46 -21.69
C LEU A 104 3.31 10.14 -20.81
N VAL A 105 3.49 10.12 -19.48
CA VAL A 105 2.46 9.72 -18.52
C VAL A 105 1.62 10.90 -18.05
N ASN A 106 2.24 12.08 -17.90
CA ASN A 106 1.55 13.32 -17.48
C ASN A 106 0.63 13.15 -16.25
N GLN A 107 1.10 12.40 -15.23
CA GLN A 107 0.33 12.11 -14.02
C GLN A 107 -0.93 11.24 -14.24
N CYS A 108 -1.15 10.74 -15.45
CA CYS A 108 -2.23 9.83 -15.78
C CYS A 108 -1.76 8.38 -15.54
N PHE A 109 -1.90 7.89 -14.32
CA PHE A 109 -1.53 6.52 -13.94
C PHE A 109 -2.65 5.52 -14.26
N GLN A 110 -3.16 5.59 -15.49
CA GLN A 110 -4.13 4.66 -16.03
C GLN A 110 -3.52 3.93 -17.23
N ALA A 111 -3.73 2.63 -17.29
CA ALA A 111 -3.32 1.81 -18.42
C ALA A 111 -4.52 0.99 -18.90
N THR A 112 -4.64 0.82 -20.22
CA THR A 112 -5.74 0.09 -20.86
C THR A 112 -5.61 -1.43 -20.74
N GLY A 113 -4.47 -1.92 -20.26
CA GLY A 113 -4.21 -3.35 -20.08
C GLY A 113 -2.85 -3.61 -19.47
N LYS A 114 -2.59 -4.88 -19.14
CA LYS A 114 -1.31 -5.34 -18.60
C LYS A 114 -0.15 -5.02 -19.54
N ASN A 115 0.99 -4.71 -18.96
CA ASN A 115 2.25 -4.49 -19.69
C ASN A 115 2.20 -3.35 -20.72
N LYS A 116 1.37 -2.33 -20.49
CA LYS A 116 1.33 -1.11 -21.28
C LYS A 116 2.15 0.01 -20.67
N LEU A 117 2.15 0.09 -19.35
CA LEU A 117 2.88 1.11 -18.58
C LEU A 117 3.48 0.48 -17.33
N TRP A 118 4.80 0.52 -17.24
CA TRP A 118 5.55 0.15 -16.05
C TRP A 118 6.16 1.37 -15.40
N LEU A 119 6.07 1.46 -14.09
CA LEU A 119 6.77 2.48 -13.30
C LEU A 119 7.96 1.83 -12.63
N GLY A 120 9.12 2.46 -12.76
CA GLY A 120 10.36 2.03 -12.13
C GLY A 120 10.87 3.08 -11.15
N ASP A 121 11.31 2.65 -9.97
CA ASP A 121 11.91 3.54 -8.98
C ASP A 121 12.87 2.79 -8.07
N LEU A 122 13.73 3.56 -7.39
CA LEU A 122 14.71 3.09 -6.43
C LEU A 122 14.34 3.55 -5.01
N THR A 123 14.52 2.68 -4.05
CA THR A 123 14.46 3.04 -2.63
C THR A 123 15.63 2.43 -1.88
N TYR A 124 15.75 2.74 -0.59
CA TYR A 124 16.73 2.14 0.29
C TYR A 124 16.09 1.65 1.59
N ILE A 125 16.67 0.59 2.13
CA ILE A 125 16.31 -0.01 3.42
C ILE A 125 17.55 0.03 4.30
N PRO A 126 17.52 0.73 5.44
CA PRO A 126 18.63 0.76 6.37
C PRO A 126 18.70 -0.57 7.13
N THR A 127 19.92 -1.09 7.31
CA THR A 127 20.25 -2.24 8.17
C THR A 127 21.43 -1.88 9.05
N GLN A 128 21.74 -2.70 10.07
CA GLN A 128 22.93 -2.47 10.88
C GLN A 128 24.25 -2.71 10.09
N GLU A 129 24.21 -3.54 9.03
CA GLU A 129 25.35 -3.76 8.11
C GLU A 129 25.50 -2.65 7.05
N GLY A 130 24.59 -1.67 6.99
CA GLY A 130 24.60 -0.60 6.01
C GLY A 130 23.29 -0.47 5.23
N ILE A 131 23.35 0.19 4.09
CA ILE A 131 22.17 0.49 3.27
C ILE A 131 21.99 -0.59 2.19
N LEU A 132 20.78 -1.15 2.10
CA LEU A 132 20.35 -1.99 0.99
C LEU A 132 19.50 -1.17 0.03
N TYR A 133 19.92 -1.08 -1.23
CA TYR A 133 19.15 -0.44 -2.30
C TYR A 133 18.22 -1.45 -2.96
N VAL A 134 17.01 -0.99 -3.27
CA VAL A 134 15.96 -1.82 -3.88
C VAL A 134 15.42 -1.11 -5.10
N SER A 135 15.55 -1.73 -6.27
CA SER A 135 14.90 -1.29 -7.51
C SER A 135 13.65 -2.11 -7.74
N VAL A 136 12.54 -1.47 -8.06
CA VAL A 136 11.25 -2.13 -8.29
C VAL A 136 10.62 -1.59 -9.57
N PHE A 137 10.02 -2.50 -10.37
CA PHE A 137 9.12 -2.15 -11.46
C PHE A 137 7.72 -2.66 -11.17
N ILE A 138 6.71 -1.79 -11.35
CA ILE A 138 5.29 -2.08 -11.12
C ILE A 138 4.52 -1.88 -12.42
N ASP A 139 3.69 -2.86 -12.78
CA ASP A 139 2.70 -2.69 -13.84
C ASP A 139 1.51 -1.87 -13.34
N VAL A 140 1.23 -0.75 -14.00
CA VAL A 140 0.22 0.22 -13.57
C VAL A 140 -1.19 -0.37 -13.61
N TYR A 141 -1.48 -1.22 -14.58
CA TYR A 141 -2.82 -1.82 -14.72
C TYR A 141 -3.13 -2.83 -13.60
N SER A 142 -2.25 -3.78 -13.38
CA SER A 142 -2.45 -4.86 -12.40
C SER A 142 -1.98 -4.51 -11.00
N ARG A 143 -1.22 -3.43 -10.82
CA ARG A 143 -0.55 -3.04 -9.58
C ARG A 143 0.45 -4.08 -9.06
N LYS A 144 0.84 -5.00 -9.91
CA LYS A 144 1.77 -6.09 -9.59
C LYS A 144 3.21 -5.62 -9.69
N ILE A 145 4.04 -6.03 -8.77
CA ILE A 145 5.49 -5.95 -8.91
C ILE A 145 5.89 -6.95 -9.99
N VAL A 146 6.34 -6.44 -11.13
CA VAL A 146 6.74 -7.27 -12.28
C VAL A 146 8.21 -7.65 -12.23
N GLY A 147 9.05 -6.80 -11.63
CA GLY A 147 10.45 -7.10 -11.41
C GLY A 147 11.05 -6.30 -10.27
N TRP A 148 12.07 -6.84 -9.64
CA TRP A 148 12.80 -6.19 -8.55
C TRP A 148 14.23 -6.74 -8.46
N ALA A 149 15.12 -5.92 -7.92
CA ALA A 149 16.48 -6.33 -7.57
C ALA A 149 16.93 -5.59 -6.32
N MET A 150 17.84 -6.20 -5.56
CA MET A 150 18.43 -5.63 -4.37
C MET A 150 19.96 -5.64 -4.46
N GLY A 151 20.60 -4.62 -3.89
CA GLY A 151 22.06 -4.52 -3.91
C GLY A 151 22.63 -3.55 -2.88
N ARG A 152 23.89 -3.77 -2.52
CA ARG A 152 24.62 -2.90 -1.56
C ARG A 152 25.03 -1.55 -2.15
N ARG A 153 24.95 -1.37 -3.46
CA ARG A 153 25.36 -0.15 -4.17
C ARG A 153 24.27 0.27 -5.14
N MET A 154 24.04 1.58 -5.23
CA MET A 154 23.14 2.17 -6.20
C MET A 154 23.85 2.29 -7.55
N GLN A 155 23.83 1.20 -8.34
CA GLN A 155 24.49 1.11 -9.66
C GLN A 155 23.45 0.87 -10.76
N ASP A 156 23.81 1.22 -12.00
CA ASP A 156 22.99 0.96 -13.21
C ASP A 156 22.64 -0.52 -13.35
N LYS A 157 23.54 -1.41 -12.91
CA LYS A 157 23.33 -2.85 -12.89
C LYS A 157 22.09 -3.26 -12.12
N LEU A 158 21.81 -2.62 -10.97
CA LEU A 158 20.66 -2.92 -10.12
C LEU A 158 19.33 -2.68 -10.86
N VAL A 159 19.23 -1.55 -11.55
CA VAL A 159 18.04 -1.18 -12.34
C VAL A 159 17.89 -2.10 -13.53
N THR A 160 19.00 -2.42 -14.19
CA THR A 160 19.06 -3.31 -15.34
C THR A 160 18.61 -4.73 -14.98
N GLU A 161 19.04 -5.26 -13.83
CA GLU A 161 18.61 -6.56 -13.31
C GLU A 161 17.12 -6.60 -13.00
N ALA A 162 16.61 -5.59 -12.29
CA ALA A 162 15.18 -5.48 -11.98
C ALA A 162 14.31 -5.42 -13.26
N PHE A 163 14.76 -4.63 -14.25
CA PHE A 163 14.06 -4.53 -15.52
C PHE A 163 14.11 -5.82 -16.34
N ASN A 164 15.28 -6.48 -16.40
CA ASN A 164 15.40 -7.75 -17.12
C ASN A 164 14.54 -8.84 -16.48
N GLN A 165 14.47 -8.90 -15.15
CA GLN A 165 13.58 -9.81 -14.44
C GLN A 165 12.12 -9.54 -14.84
N ALA A 166 11.68 -8.27 -14.84
CA ALA A 166 10.34 -7.87 -15.25
C ALA A 166 10.06 -8.31 -16.69
N TYR A 167 10.96 -7.99 -17.61
CA TYR A 167 10.80 -8.27 -19.03
C TYR A 167 10.76 -9.77 -19.34
N ASN A 168 11.64 -10.56 -18.73
CA ASN A 168 11.71 -12.00 -18.93
C ASN A 168 10.52 -12.74 -18.33
N ARG A 169 9.99 -12.23 -17.21
CA ARG A 169 8.83 -12.81 -16.52
C ARG A 169 7.53 -12.51 -17.23
N GLU A 170 7.31 -11.25 -17.60
CA GLU A 170 6.04 -10.81 -18.16
C GLU A 170 5.98 -10.97 -19.68
N LYS A 171 7.12 -11.09 -20.37
CA LYS A 171 7.24 -11.24 -21.83
C LYS A 171 6.30 -10.29 -22.58
N PRO A 172 6.40 -8.96 -22.31
CA PRO A 172 5.47 -8.00 -22.87
C PRO A 172 5.60 -7.92 -24.39
N LYS A 173 4.52 -7.53 -25.04
CA LYS A 173 4.58 -7.08 -26.46
C LYS A 173 5.38 -5.79 -26.55
N GLU A 174 5.87 -5.46 -27.75
CA GLU A 174 6.60 -4.21 -28.01
C GLU A 174 5.82 -2.97 -27.58
N GLY A 175 6.55 -1.89 -27.26
CA GLY A 175 5.98 -0.57 -27.01
C GLY A 175 5.54 -0.30 -25.58
N VAL A 176 5.97 -1.13 -24.60
CA VAL A 176 5.77 -0.83 -23.17
C VAL A 176 6.38 0.53 -22.84
N ILE A 177 5.60 1.39 -22.19
CA ILE A 177 6.11 2.66 -21.64
C ILE A 177 6.77 2.33 -20.29
N VAL A 178 8.04 2.67 -20.16
CA VAL A 178 8.80 2.54 -18.90
C VAL A 178 9.01 3.96 -18.36
N HIS A 179 8.30 4.29 -17.29
CA HIS A 179 8.34 5.60 -16.67
C HIS A 179 9.14 5.58 -15.38
N THR A 180 10.12 6.47 -15.26
CA THR A 180 11.06 6.53 -14.14
C THR A 180 11.33 7.97 -13.73
N ASP A 181 12.03 8.16 -12.62
CA ASP A 181 12.64 9.44 -12.31
C ASP A 181 13.84 9.76 -13.25
N GLN A 182 14.44 10.94 -13.06
CA GLN A 182 15.63 11.37 -13.80
C GLN A 182 16.95 10.98 -13.11
N GLY A 183 16.94 9.94 -12.28
CA GLY A 183 18.16 9.42 -11.65
C GLY A 183 19.20 8.98 -12.69
N SER A 184 20.49 9.10 -12.35
CA SER A 184 21.59 8.72 -13.24
C SER A 184 21.50 7.28 -13.72
N GLN A 185 20.98 6.38 -12.88
CA GLN A 185 20.78 4.96 -13.16
C GLN A 185 19.78 4.72 -14.31
N TYR A 186 18.78 5.61 -14.44
CA TYR A 186 17.76 5.52 -15.49
C TYR A 186 18.13 6.35 -16.73
N THR A 187 18.88 7.44 -16.56
CA THR A 187 19.33 8.29 -17.69
C THR A 187 20.59 7.76 -18.36
N GLY A 188 21.33 6.86 -17.69
CA GLY A 188 22.55 6.26 -18.19
C GLY A 188 22.37 5.50 -19.51
N ALA A 189 23.42 5.52 -20.36
CA ALA A 189 23.38 4.89 -21.67
C ALA A 189 23.03 3.40 -21.60
N GLN A 190 23.56 2.68 -20.63
CA GLN A 190 23.33 1.24 -20.47
C GLN A 190 21.84 0.89 -20.34
N PHE A 191 21.10 1.59 -19.48
CA PHE A 191 19.67 1.35 -19.28
C PHE A 191 18.86 1.81 -20.48
N GLN A 192 19.20 2.96 -21.07
CA GLN A 192 18.50 3.47 -22.23
C GLN A 192 18.70 2.60 -23.48
N ASP A 193 19.88 2.04 -23.67
CA ASP A 193 20.17 1.09 -24.74
C ASP A 193 19.41 -0.23 -24.54
N LEU A 194 19.28 -0.66 -23.29
CA LEU A 194 18.45 -1.82 -22.94
C LEU A 194 17.00 -1.61 -23.32
N LEU A 195 16.40 -0.46 -22.94
CA LEU A 195 15.03 -0.12 -23.32
C LEU A 195 14.84 -0.09 -24.84
N ARG A 196 15.81 0.49 -25.57
CA ARG A 196 15.80 0.58 -27.03
C ARG A 196 15.85 -0.81 -27.67
N ARG A 197 16.77 -1.69 -27.22
CA ARG A 197 16.87 -3.09 -27.69
C ARG A 197 15.59 -3.89 -27.43
N LYS A 198 14.91 -3.61 -26.34
CA LYS A 198 13.62 -4.24 -25.95
C LYS A 198 12.42 -3.53 -26.56
N LYS A 199 12.63 -2.53 -27.44
CA LYS A 199 11.59 -1.72 -28.10
C LYS A 199 10.59 -1.11 -27.10
N CYS A 200 11.07 -0.73 -25.92
CA CYS A 200 10.30 -0.02 -24.90
C CYS A 200 10.42 1.49 -25.10
N LYS A 201 9.37 2.23 -24.72
CA LYS A 201 9.35 3.69 -24.75
C LYS A 201 9.80 4.25 -23.41
N SER A 202 10.89 5.02 -23.39
CA SER A 202 11.35 5.72 -22.20
C SER A 202 10.49 6.93 -21.92
N SER A 203 10.05 7.09 -20.68
CA SER A 203 9.32 8.24 -20.16
C SER A 203 9.90 8.65 -18.81
N MET A 204 10.01 9.95 -18.54
CA MET A 204 10.63 10.41 -17.30
C MET A 204 9.80 11.49 -16.60
N ASN A 205 9.89 11.51 -15.27
CA ASN A 205 9.31 12.55 -14.45
C ASN A 205 9.89 13.92 -14.83
N ARG A 206 9.10 14.96 -14.67
CA ARG A 206 9.61 16.33 -14.66
C ARG A 206 10.47 16.56 -13.42
N LYS A 207 11.61 17.20 -13.57
CA LYS A 207 12.51 17.49 -12.47
C LYS A 207 11.80 18.28 -11.36
N GLY A 208 11.87 17.80 -10.12
CA GLY A 208 11.25 18.44 -8.97
C GLY A 208 9.72 18.33 -8.89
N ASN A 209 9.09 17.48 -9.69
CA ASN A 209 7.65 17.22 -9.60
C ASN A 209 7.37 15.82 -9.03
N PRO A 210 7.15 15.68 -7.71
CA PRO A 210 6.88 14.40 -7.06
C PRO A 210 5.58 13.75 -7.54
N TYR A 211 4.61 14.53 -8.03
CA TYR A 211 3.35 13.99 -8.53
C TYR A 211 3.50 13.12 -9.77
N ASP A 212 4.59 13.29 -10.52
CA ASP A 212 4.88 12.46 -11.68
C ASP A 212 5.29 11.02 -11.29
N ASN A 213 5.60 10.75 -9.99
CA ASN A 213 5.93 9.43 -9.44
C ASN A 213 5.02 9.02 -8.27
N ALA A 214 3.87 9.66 -8.12
CA ALA A 214 3.00 9.50 -6.95
C ALA A 214 2.62 8.04 -6.64
N LEU A 215 2.51 7.19 -7.67
CA LEU A 215 2.20 5.77 -7.50
C LEU A 215 3.34 5.01 -6.83
N MET A 216 4.59 5.23 -7.27
CA MET A 216 5.78 4.60 -6.67
C MET A 216 6.04 5.14 -5.27
N GLU A 217 5.86 6.44 -5.04
CA GLU A 217 5.93 7.04 -3.70
C GLU A 217 4.91 6.40 -2.75
N SER A 218 3.67 6.22 -3.19
CA SER A 218 2.62 5.55 -2.42
C SER A 218 2.97 4.10 -2.11
N PHE A 219 3.51 3.37 -3.09
CA PHE A 219 3.97 2.00 -2.91
C PHE A 219 5.09 1.91 -1.88
N TYR A 220 6.17 2.69 -2.02
CA TYR A 220 7.29 2.66 -1.08
C TYR A 220 6.92 3.15 0.32
N LYS A 221 6.02 4.08 0.43
CA LYS A 221 5.47 4.51 1.70
C LYS A 221 4.75 3.36 2.41
N THR A 222 3.98 2.57 1.66
CA THR A 222 3.31 1.38 2.18
C THR A 222 4.33 0.30 2.55
N LEU A 223 5.30 0.01 1.67
CA LEU A 223 6.37 -0.95 1.91
C LEU A 223 7.16 -0.61 3.18
N LYS A 224 7.64 0.63 3.28
CA LYS A 224 8.42 1.08 4.43
C LYS A 224 7.61 1.04 5.73
N ARG A 225 6.34 1.40 5.68
CA ARG A 225 5.46 1.37 6.84
C ARG A 225 5.15 -0.05 7.31
N GLU A 226 4.91 -0.97 6.38
CA GLU A 226 4.44 -2.32 6.70
C GLU A 226 5.59 -3.29 6.99
N LEU A 227 6.77 -3.08 6.40
CA LEU A 227 7.88 -4.03 6.49
C LEU A 227 9.14 -3.47 7.15
N VAL A 228 9.38 -2.15 7.08
CA VAL A 228 10.68 -1.59 7.49
C VAL A 228 10.58 -0.83 8.81
N LYS A 229 9.50 -0.11 9.07
CA LYS A 229 9.40 0.85 10.18
C LYS A 229 9.61 0.20 11.56
N ASP A 230 9.06 -1.00 11.76
CA ASP A 230 9.13 -1.72 13.03
C ASP A 230 10.12 -2.90 12.98
N ALA A 231 10.87 -3.04 11.87
CA ALA A 231 11.84 -4.10 11.70
C ALA A 231 13.25 -3.57 11.95
N HIS A 232 13.95 -4.19 12.88
CA HIS A 232 15.37 -3.95 13.14
C HIS A 232 16.19 -5.01 12.40
N PHE A 233 16.52 -4.76 11.13
CA PHE A 233 17.33 -5.69 10.35
C PHE A 233 18.80 -5.62 10.80
N ALA A 234 19.28 -6.66 11.48
CA ALA A 234 20.70 -6.77 11.85
C ALA A 234 21.56 -6.99 10.60
N THR A 235 21.10 -7.81 9.67
CA THR A 235 21.86 -8.14 8.45
C THR A 235 21.04 -7.85 7.20
N ILE A 236 21.74 -7.62 6.09
CA ILE A 236 21.12 -7.48 4.77
C ILE A 236 20.37 -8.75 4.36
N LYS A 237 20.85 -9.94 4.78
CA LYS A 237 20.17 -11.22 4.51
C LYS A 237 18.77 -11.32 5.11
N GLN A 238 18.50 -10.62 6.20
CA GLN A 238 17.17 -10.61 6.83
C GLN A 238 16.11 -9.83 6.04
N VAL A 239 16.55 -9.03 5.06
CA VAL A 239 15.64 -8.26 4.19
C VAL A 239 15.21 -9.09 2.98
N TYR A 240 15.98 -10.10 2.57
CA TYR A 240 15.65 -11.06 1.52
C TYR A 240 14.62 -12.07 2.02
#